data_9ddc6434db74675a0f5547a5f5814f77
#
_entry.id   9ddc6434db74675a0f5547a5f5814f77
#
_cell.length_a   1.000
_cell.length_b   1.000
_cell.length_c   1.000
_cell.angle_alpha   90.00
_cell.angle_beta   90.00
_cell.angle_gamma   90.00
#
_symmetry.space_group_name_H-M   'P 1'
#
loop_
_entity.id
_entity.type
_entity.pdbx_description
1 polymer ?
#
loop_
_entity_poly.entity_id
_entity_poly.type
_entity_poly.pdbx_seq_one_letter_code
_entity_poly.pdbx_strand_id
1 'polypeptide(L)'
;MKAARFDYLRPVDCAGAIAALEDASARPMAGGQSLGPMLNLRLSRPGCVVDISRLPELRRVEERPDGILYGAGLTHAEFEDGAVADPTPGFLARIAHGIAYRAVRNRGTIGGSLAHADPAADWPTTLAALGARVHLAGPAGTRELPVEAFILGAFETALAPGEIIAGIFVPRRSARARFGYRKSCRKVGEFAEAMCAVLVDPEGDVQRLAIGATEARQLVIAEAGTAINSPEVVDDILRAAGLAADPATFRLRREVVRQAIAALATKSQPEGQPA
;
A
#
# COMPACT_ATOMS: atom_id res chain seq x y z
N MET A 1 -18.03 5.87 -20.95
CA MET A 1 -17.63 5.00 -22.08
C MET A 1 -17.88 3.54 -21.69
N LYS A 2 -17.96 2.63 -22.65
CA LYS A 2 -18.21 1.20 -22.41
C LYS A 2 -16.89 0.44 -22.64
N ALA A 3 -16.58 -0.54 -21.78
CA ALA A 3 -15.43 -1.42 -21.90
C ALA A 3 -15.41 -2.15 -23.26
N ALA A 4 -14.24 -2.54 -23.74
CA ALA A 4 -14.10 -3.50 -24.81
C ALA A 4 -14.67 -4.85 -24.37
N ARG A 5 -14.99 -5.74 -25.33
CA ARG A 5 -15.43 -7.11 -24.98
C ARG A 5 -14.29 -7.85 -24.29
N PHE A 6 -14.62 -8.61 -23.24
CA PHE A 6 -13.75 -9.55 -22.54
C PHE A 6 -14.59 -10.72 -22.02
N ASP A 7 -13.97 -11.86 -21.81
CA ASP A 7 -14.56 -12.96 -21.10
C ASP A 7 -14.42 -12.75 -19.58
N TYR A 8 -15.35 -13.31 -18.81
CA TYR A 8 -15.37 -13.15 -17.35
C TYR A 8 -15.37 -14.52 -16.68
N LEU A 9 -14.35 -14.72 -15.83
CA LEU A 9 -14.18 -15.97 -15.07
C LEU A 9 -14.18 -15.67 -13.58
N ARG A 10 -14.86 -16.50 -12.81
CA ARG A 10 -14.87 -16.44 -11.35
C ARG A 10 -14.42 -17.79 -10.78
N PRO A 11 -13.12 -17.97 -10.49
CA PRO A 11 -12.61 -19.17 -9.86
C PRO A 11 -13.13 -19.31 -8.43
N VAL A 12 -13.11 -20.52 -7.91
CA VAL A 12 -13.58 -20.84 -6.56
C VAL A 12 -12.46 -20.80 -5.51
N ASP A 13 -11.21 -20.89 -5.97
CA ASP A 13 -9.99 -20.90 -5.14
C ASP A 13 -8.80 -20.21 -5.85
N CYS A 14 -7.71 -20.02 -5.11
CA CYS A 14 -6.49 -19.42 -5.65
C CYS A 14 -5.85 -20.28 -6.75
N ALA A 15 -5.93 -21.59 -6.67
CA ALA A 15 -5.35 -22.48 -7.69
C ALA A 15 -6.02 -22.29 -9.05
N GLY A 16 -7.36 -22.23 -9.07
CA GLY A 16 -8.12 -21.93 -10.27
C GLY A 16 -7.88 -20.52 -10.81
N ALA A 17 -7.64 -19.54 -9.92
CA ALA A 17 -7.27 -18.18 -10.34
C ALA A 17 -5.89 -18.16 -11.02
N ILE A 18 -4.90 -18.80 -10.42
CA ILE A 18 -3.53 -18.91 -10.94
C ILE A 18 -3.55 -19.59 -12.32
N ALA A 19 -4.23 -20.73 -12.44
CA ALA A 19 -4.36 -21.43 -13.72
C ALA A 19 -5.01 -20.55 -14.81
N ALA A 20 -6.04 -19.78 -14.48
CA ALA A 20 -6.66 -18.85 -15.42
C ALA A 20 -5.76 -17.69 -15.84
N LEU A 21 -4.82 -17.29 -14.99
CA LEU A 21 -3.86 -16.20 -15.23
C LEU A 21 -2.60 -16.64 -15.98
N GLU A 22 -2.45 -17.93 -16.30
CA GLU A 22 -1.44 -18.40 -17.26
C GLU A 22 -1.72 -17.88 -18.68
N ASP A 23 -2.98 -17.56 -18.99
CA ASP A 23 -3.32 -16.81 -20.19
C ASP A 23 -2.82 -15.36 -20.05
N ALA A 24 -1.83 -14.99 -20.87
CA ALA A 24 -1.23 -13.67 -20.87
C ALA A 24 -2.23 -12.51 -21.15
N SER A 25 -3.38 -12.81 -21.75
CA SER A 25 -4.46 -11.86 -21.99
C SER A 25 -5.37 -11.66 -20.77
N ALA A 26 -5.31 -12.55 -19.78
CA ALA A 26 -6.13 -12.48 -18.58
C ALA A 26 -5.60 -11.41 -17.61
N ARG A 27 -6.52 -10.80 -16.85
CA ARG A 27 -6.18 -9.84 -15.80
C ARG A 27 -7.00 -10.13 -14.54
N PRO A 28 -6.35 -10.20 -13.36
CA PRO A 28 -7.06 -10.38 -12.10
C PRO A 28 -7.82 -9.11 -11.73
N MET A 29 -9.01 -9.26 -11.18
CA MET A 29 -9.82 -8.18 -10.64
C MET A 29 -10.22 -8.49 -9.20
N ALA A 30 -9.68 -7.74 -8.25
CA ALA A 30 -10.13 -7.75 -6.85
C ALA A 30 -11.27 -6.74 -6.67
N GLY A 31 -11.03 -5.62 -5.99
CA GLY A 31 -12.07 -4.58 -5.77
C GLY A 31 -12.54 -3.84 -7.01
N GLY A 32 -11.78 -3.88 -8.10
CA GLY A 32 -12.10 -3.27 -9.39
C GLY A 32 -12.06 -1.74 -9.42
N GLN A 33 -11.50 -1.08 -8.39
CA GLN A 33 -11.53 0.38 -8.28
C GLN A 33 -10.49 1.12 -9.15
N SER A 34 -9.48 0.39 -9.63
CA SER A 34 -8.55 0.86 -10.67
C SER A 34 -8.85 0.19 -12.01
N LEU A 35 -8.90 -1.14 -12.04
CA LEU A 35 -9.13 -1.88 -13.29
C LEU A 35 -10.48 -1.53 -13.93
N GLY A 36 -11.56 -1.36 -13.16
CA GLY A 36 -12.88 -1.01 -13.68
C GLY A 36 -12.88 0.29 -14.49
N PRO A 37 -12.39 1.42 -13.95
CA PRO A 37 -12.19 2.65 -14.73
C PRO A 37 -11.29 2.46 -15.94
N MET A 38 -10.19 1.72 -15.83
CA MET A 38 -9.28 1.44 -16.95
C MET A 38 -9.98 0.66 -18.08
N LEU A 39 -10.84 -0.32 -17.74
CA LEU A 39 -11.66 -1.03 -18.74
C LEU A 39 -12.63 -0.07 -19.45
N ASN A 40 -13.35 0.77 -18.69
CA ASN A 40 -14.30 1.72 -19.23
C ASN A 40 -13.63 2.77 -20.15
N LEU A 41 -12.44 3.21 -19.79
CA LEU A 41 -11.62 4.14 -20.59
C LEU A 41 -10.85 3.43 -21.71
N ARG A 42 -10.92 2.09 -21.77
CA ARG A 42 -10.17 1.24 -22.73
C ARG A 42 -8.66 1.39 -22.63
N LEU A 43 -8.14 1.80 -21.47
CA LEU A 43 -6.72 1.81 -21.16
C LEU A 43 -6.21 0.38 -20.90
N SER A 44 -7.07 -0.50 -20.41
CA SER A 44 -6.84 -1.95 -20.33
C SER A 44 -7.86 -2.67 -21.20
N ARG A 45 -7.41 -3.65 -21.99
CA ARG A 45 -8.24 -4.44 -22.90
C ARG A 45 -7.89 -5.92 -22.78
N PRO A 46 -8.15 -6.55 -21.63
CA PRO A 46 -7.88 -7.97 -21.45
C PRO A 46 -8.77 -8.82 -22.32
N GLY A 47 -8.31 -10.03 -22.69
CA GLY A 47 -9.14 -11.07 -23.25
C GLY A 47 -10.08 -11.69 -22.22
N CYS A 48 -9.63 -11.81 -20.97
CA CYS A 48 -10.40 -12.35 -19.86
C CYS A 48 -10.17 -11.52 -18.59
N VAL A 49 -11.23 -11.29 -17.81
CA VAL A 49 -11.18 -10.76 -16.44
C VAL A 49 -11.42 -11.90 -15.47
N VAL A 50 -10.43 -12.18 -14.60
CA VAL A 50 -10.49 -13.19 -13.56
C VAL A 50 -10.89 -12.53 -12.24
N ASP A 51 -12.12 -12.71 -11.80
CA ASP A 51 -12.63 -12.13 -10.56
C ASP A 51 -12.15 -12.92 -9.34
N ILE A 52 -11.19 -12.35 -8.62
CA ILE A 52 -10.60 -12.89 -7.39
C ILE A 52 -11.20 -12.28 -6.12
N SER A 53 -12.20 -11.40 -6.24
CA SER A 53 -12.72 -10.61 -5.12
C SER A 53 -13.36 -11.43 -4.00
N ARG A 54 -13.76 -12.68 -4.29
CA ARG A 54 -14.46 -13.56 -3.35
C ARG A 54 -13.68 -14.80 -2.94
N LEU A 55 -12.42 -14.89 -3.31
CA LEU A 55 -11.61 -16.05 -2.93
C LEU A 55 -11.40 -16.06 -1.41
N PRO A 56 -11.81 -17.15 -0.71
CA PRO A 56 -11.73 -17.20 0.74
C PRO A 56 -10.31 -17.07 1.28
N GLU A 57 -9.33 -17.60 0.56
CA GLU A 57 -7.92 -17.54 0.92
C GLU A 57 -7.40 -16.10 0.98
N LEU A 58 -7.89 -15.23 0.08
CA LEU A 58 -7.50 -13.82 0.03
C LEU A 58 -8.22 -12.95 1.08
N ARG A 59 -9.10 -13.55 1.88
CA ARG A 59 -9.89 -12.86 2.93
C ARG A 59 -9.43 -13.23 4.35
N ARG A 60 -8.44 -14.10 4.48
CA ARG A 60 -7.96 -14.58 5.78
C ARG A 60 -7.17 -13.50 6.51
N VAL A 61 -7.27 -13.50 7.82
CA VAL A 61 -6.42 -12.76 8.74
C VAL A 61 -5.77 -13.79 9.65
N GLU A 62 -4.45 -13.87 9.61
CA GLU A 62 -3.68 -14.82 10.42
C GLU A 62 -2.79 -14.04 11.37
N GLU A 63 -3.13 -14.10 12.66
CA GLU A 63 -2.29 -13.53 13.71
C GLU A 63 -1.13 -14.47 14.01
N ARG A 64 0.08 -13.92 13.99
CA ARG A 64 1.33 -14.60 14.31
C ARG A 64 2.02 -13.90 15.47
N PRO A 65 2.95 -14.57 16.18
CA PRO A 65 3.70 -13.94 17.28
C PRO A 65 4.47 -12.68 16.82
N ASP A 66 4.99 -12.69 15.59
CA ASP A 66 5.82 -11.66 14.99
C ASP A 66 5.06 -10.63 14.15
N GLY A 67 3.73 -10.82 13.90
CA GLY A 67 2.94 -9.91 13.08
C GLY A 67 1.57 -10.45 12.71
N ILE A 68 0.99 -9.86 11.67
CA ILE A 68 -0.29 -10.29 11.10
C ILE A 68 -0.14 -10.46 9.60
N LEU A 69 -0.56 -11.61 9.08
CA LEU A 69 -0.70 -11.86 7.66
C LEU A 69 -2.15 -11.57 7.25
N TYR A 70 -2.32 -10.55 6.44
CA TYR A 70 -3.59 -10.15 5.84
C TYR A 70 -3.75 -10.74 4.45
N GLY A 71 -4.86 -11.36 4.15
CA GLY A 71 -5.22 -11.74 2.79
C GLY A 71 -5.34 -10.51 1.89
N ALA A 72 -4.85 -10.62 0.67
CA ALA A 72 -4.78 -9.49 -0.28
C ALA A 72 -6.15 -8.93 -0.69
N GLY A 73 -7.23 -9.67 -0.50
CA GLY A 73 -8.60 -9.30 -0.80
C GLY A 73 -9.30 -8.50 0.30
N LEU A 74 -8.65 -8.23 1.43
CA LEU A 74 -9.22 -7.38 2.49
C LEU A 74 -9.36 -5.94 2.00
N THR A 75 -10.53 -5.37 2.24
CA THR A 75 -10.89 -4.04 1.74
C THR A 75 -10.36 -2.93 2.64
N HIS A 76 -10.19 -1.74 2.09
CA HIS A 76 -9.81 -0.57 2.88
C HIS A 76 -10.83 -0.28 3.98
N ALA A 77 -12.11 -0.54 3.73
CA ALA A 77 -13.18 -0.37 4.73
C ALA A 77 -13.01 -1.29 5.93
N GLU A 78 -12.55 -2.52 5.76
CA GLU A 78 -12.33 -3.45 6.87
C GLU A 78 -11.20 -3.00 7.79
N PHE A 79 -10.15 -2.36 7.23
CA PHE A 79 -9.11 -1.71 8.04
C PHE A 79 -9.64 -0.45 8.72
N GLU A 80 -10.38 0.41 8.00
CA GLU A 80 -10.95 1.65 8.52
C GLU A 80 -11.88 1.41 9.69
N ASP A 81 -12.74 0.38 9.58
CA ASP A 81 -13.76 0.04 10.59
C ASP A 81 -13.19 -0.76 11.78
N GLY A 82 -11.89 -1.12 11.75
CA GLY A 82 -11.29 -1.99 12.76
C GLY A 82 -11.87 -3.41 12.74
N ALA A 83 -12.40 -3.86 11.60
CA ALA A 83 -12.94 -5.22 11.45
C ALA A 83 -11.86 -6.31 11.39
N VAL A 84 -10.60 -5.91 11.24
CA VAL A 84 -9.43 -6.79 11.26
C VAL A 84 -8.49 -6.37 12.39
N ALA A 85 -7.78 -7.33 12.99
CA ALA A 85 -6.77 -7.04 14.00
C ALA A 85 -5.70 -6.09 13.44
N ASP A 86 -5.19 -5.16 14.25
CA ASP A 86 -4.20 -4.16 13.85
C ASP A 86 -2.95 -4.24 14.73
N PRO A 87 -1.77 -4.62 14.19
CA PRO A 87 -0.54 -4.70 14.97
C PRO A 87 0.08 -3.31 15.23
N THR A 88 -0.56 -2.23 14.75
CA THR A 88 -0.04 -0.85 14.75
C THR A 88 -0.92 0.13 15.54
N PRO A 89 -1.61 -0.28 16.58
CA PRO A 89 -2.70 0.35 17.35
C PRO A 89 -3.42 1.53 16.66
N GLY A 90 -4.22 1.23 15.63
CA GLY A 90 -5.06 2.20 14.91
C GLY A 90 -4.36 2.96 13.78
N PHE A 91 -3.07 2.70 13.52
CA PHE A 91 -2.37 3.38 12.43
C PHE A 91 -2.88 2.94 11.06
N LEU A 92 -3.05 1.62 10.83
CA LEU A 92 -3.60 1.11 9.57
C LEU A 92 -5.03 1.61 9.31
N ALA A 93 -5.88 1.68 10.36
CA ALA A 93 -7.23 2.21 10.25
C ALA A 93 -7.22 3.68 9.82
N ARG A 94 -6.35 4.51 10.42
CA ARG A 94 -6.16 5.91 10.05
C ARG A 94 -5.71 6.08 8.60
N ILE A 95 -4.79 5.25 8.12
CA ILE A 95 -4.36 5.28 6.72
C ILE A 95 -5.53 4.94 5.81
N ALA A 96 -6.25 3.85 6.09
CA ALA A 96 -7.39 3.41 5.29
C ALA A 96 -8.48 4.49 5.20
N HIS A 97 -8.78 5.18 6.31
CA HIS A 97 -9.74 6.29 6.33
C HIS A 97 -9.40 7.41 5.34
N GLY A 98 -8.11 7.70 5.14
CA GLY A 98 -7.60 8.71 4.21
C GLY A 98 -7.67 8.33 2.73
N ILE A 99 -8.03 7.08 2.39
CA ILE A 99 -8.07 6.59 1.01
C ILE A 99 -9.42 6.90 0.38
N ALA A 100 -9.45 7.68 -0.69
CA ALA A 100 -10.61 7.92 -1.55
C ALA A 100 -11.93 8.18 -0.77
N TYR A 101 -13.06 7.76 -1.34
CA TYR A 101 -14.38 7.84 -0.71
C TYR A 101 -14.79 6.49 -0.13
N ARG A 102 -15.70 6.47 0.83
CA ARG A 102 -16.20 5.24 1.44
C ARG A 102 -16.68 4.20 0.42
N ALA A 103 -17.36 4.61 -0.64
CA ALA A 103 -17.80 3.71 -1.72
C ALA A 103 -16.62 2.98 -2.39
N VAL A 104 -15.49 3.66 -2.58
CA VAL A 104 -14.24 3.07 -3.09
C VAL A 104 -13.63 2.15 -2.04
N ARG A 105 -13.58 2.57 -0.76
CA ARG A 105 -13.01 1.77 0.33
C ARG A 105 -13.77 0.48 0.60
N ASN A 106 -15.07 0.46 0.38
CA ASN A 106 -15.89 -0.75 0.50
C ASN A 106 -15.51 -1.85 -0.52
N ARG A 107 -14.76 -1.53 -1.54
CA ARG A 107 -14.38 -2.47 -2.61
C ARG A 107 -12.88 -2.55 -2.84
N GLY A 108 -12.17 -1.42 -2.84
CA GLY A 108 -10.73 -1.36 -3.01
C GLY A 108 -10.03 -2.19 -1.94
N THR A 109 -9.00 -2.96 -2.33
CA THR A 109 -8.32 -3.92 -1.46
C THR A 109 -6.86 -3.55 -1.27
N ILE A 110 -6.28 -3.98 -0.14
CA ILE A 110 -4.87 -3.74 0.17
C ILE A 110 -3.95 -4.37 -0.90
N GLY A 111 -4.24 -5.62 -1.32
CA GLY A 111 -3.48 -6.27 -2.38
C GLY A 111 -3.69 -5.62 -3.74
N GLY A 112 -4.91 -5.16 -4.05
CA GLY A 112 -5.20 -4.44 -5.29
C GLY A 112 -4.44 -3.12 -5.39
N SER A 113 -4.26 -2.41 -4.28
CA SER A 113 -3.45 -1.19 -4.22
C SER A 113 -1.98 -1.47 -4.51
N LEU A 114 -1.40 -2.51 -3.90
CA LEU A 114 -0.02 -2.91 -4.16
C LEU A 114 0.18 -3.41 -5.60
N ALA A 115 -0.75 -4.22 -6.13
CA ALA A 115 -0.68 -4.73 -7.50
C ALA A 115 -0.79 -3.61 -8.54
N HIS A 116 -1.53 -2.54 -8.24
CA HIS A 116 -1.63 -1.36 -9.12
C HIS A 116 -0.36 -0.51 -9.11
N ALA A 117 0.36 -0.51 -7.99
CA ALA A 117 1.63 0.18 -7.79
C ALA A 117 1.62 1.66 -8.20
N ASP A 118 0.52 2.38 -7.90
CA ASP A 118 0.46 3.82 -8.07
C ASP A 118 1.39 4.49 -7.04
N PRO A 119 2.38 5.30 -7.45
CA PRO A 119 3.31 5.95 -6.52
C PRO A 119 2.63 6.89 -5.53
N ALA A 120 1.44 7.41 -5.86
CA ALA A 120 0.67 8.31 -5.02
C ALA A 120 -0.34 7.59 -4.11
N ALA A 121 -0.36 6.24 -4.12
CA ALA A 121 -1.24 5.45 -3.26
C ALA A 121 -0.67 5.32 -1.84
N ASP A 122 -1.57 5.35 -0.85
CA ASP A 122 -1.22 5.34 0.58
C ASP A 122 -0.55 4.03 1.01
N TRP A 123 -1.06 2.86 0.57
CA TRP A 123 -0.57 1.55 1.01
C TRP A 123 0.87 1.24 0.66
N PRO A 124 1.36 1.45 -0.59
CA PRO A 124 2.76 1.19 -0.92
C PRO A 124 3.75 1.92 0.00
N THR A 125 3.50 3.20 0.26
CA THR A 125 4.36 4.02 1.12
C THR A 125 4.27 3.61 2.58
N THR A 126 3.05 3.41 3.09
CA THR A 126 2.84 3.04 4.50
C THR A 126 3.40 1.67 4.82
N LEU A 127 3.11 0.68 3.97
CA LEU A 127 3.57 -0.70 4.18
C LEU A 127 5.09 -0.82 4.07
N ALA A 128 5.73 -0.06 3.17
CA ALA A 128 7.18 0.00 3.08
C ALA A 128 7.81 0.60 4.35
N ALA A 129 7.23 1.67 4.91
CA ALA A 129 7.68 2.24 6.18
C ALA A 129 7.51 1.26 7.35
N LEU A 130 6.47 0.44 7.35
CA LEU A 130 6.24 -0.60 8.35
C LEU A 130 7.18 -1.80 8.21
N GLY A 131 7.94 -1.91 7.11
CA GLY A 131 8.75 -3.08 6.79
C GLY A 131 7.89 -4.30 6.46
N ALA A 132 6.73 -4.08 5.85
CA ALA A 132 5.81 -5.14 5.46
C ALA A 132 6.36 -5.98 4.30
N ARG A 133 5.85 -7.20 4.15
CA ARG A 133 6.26 -8.15 3.13
C ARG A 133 5.05 -8.61 2.33
N VAL A 134 5.24 -8.82 1.05
CA VAL A 134 4.21 -9.30 0.12
C VAL A 134 4.40 -10.79 -0.09
N HIS A 135 3.36 -11.57 0.18
CA HIS A 135 3.30 -13.00 -0.11
C HIS A 135 2.67 -13.20 -1.48
N LEU A 136 3.38 -13.85 -2.36
CA LEU A 136 2.97 -14.13 -3.73
C LEU A 136 2.69 -15.62 -3.89
N ALA A 137 1.70 -15.95 -4.70
CA ALA A 137 1.39 -17.32 -5.11
C ALA A 137 1.26 -17.38 -6.62
N GLY A 138 1.84 -18.41 -7.23
CA GLY A 138 1.85 -18.61 -8.67
C GLY A 138 2.15 -20.05 -9.09
N PRO A 139 2.31 -20.33 -10.39
CA PRO A 139 2.54 -21.67 -10.88
C PRO A 139 3.79 -22.34 -10.31
N ALA A 140 4.81 -21.54 -9.98
CA ALA A 140 6.07 -22.02 -9.40
C ALA A 140 6.00 -22.21 -7.86
N GLY A 141 4.85 -22.01 -7.24
CA GLY A 141 4.67 -22.06 -5.78
C GLY A 141 4.52 -20.67 -5.16
N THR A 142 4.98 -20.54 -3.92
CA THR A 142 4.88 -19.30 -3.15
C THR A 142 6.25 -18.67 -2.92
N ARG A 143 6.30 -17.35 -2.88
CA ARG A 143 7.49 -16.57 -2.52
C ARG A 143 7.11 -15.29 -1.79
N GLU A 144 8.08 -14.69 -1.13
CA GLU A 144 7.87 -13.49 -0.33
C GLU A 144 8.92 -12.43 -0.67
N LEU A 145 8.50 -11.16 -0.73
CA LEU A 145 9.36 -10.00 -0.95
C LEU A 145 9.03 -8.88 0.02
N PRO A 146 10.00 -8.08 0.49
CA PRO A 146 9.72 -6.79 1.09
C PRO A 146 8.91 -5.90 0.12
N VAL A 147 8.01 -5.06 0.63
CA VAL A 147 7.19 -4.15 -0.20
C VAL A 147 8.07 -3.27 -1.09
N GLU A 148 9.19 -2.77 -0.57
CA GLU A 148 10.15 -1.96 -1.31
C GLU A 148 10.87 -2.70 -2.45
N ALA A 149 10.96 -4.02 -2.37
CA ALA A 149 11.50 -4.86 -3.45
C ALA A 149 10.40 -5.34 -4.41
N PHE A 150 9.15 -5.35 -3.96
CA PHE A 150 8.00 -5.71 -4.78
C PHE A 150 7.59 -4.60 -5.75
N ILE A 151 7.61 -3.33 -5.32
CA ILE A 151 7.34 -2.17 -6.17
C ILE A 151 8.61 -1.80 -6.94
N LEU A 152 8.60 -2.00 -8.25
CA LEU A 152 9.76 -1.71 -9.11
C LEU A 152 9.74 -0.30 -9.68
N GLY A 153 8.56 0.23 -9.97
CA GLY A 153 8.36 1.54 -10.54
C GLY A 153 6.91 1.97 -10.51
N ALA A 154 6.59 3.08 -11.14
CA ALA A 154 5.21 3.54 -11.30
C ALA A 154 4.42 2.52 -12.13
N PHE A 155 3.37 1.94 -11.53
CA PHE A 155 2.53 0.90 -12.12
C PHE A 155 3.31 -0.38 -12.52
N GLU A 156 4.45 -0.62 -11.89
CA GLU A 156 5.33 -1.74 -12.15
C GLU A 156 5.66 -2.51 -10.87
N THR A 157 5.49 -3.83 -10.90
CA THR A 157 5.70 -4.73 -9.77
C THR A 157 6.54 -5.93 -10.15
N ALA A 158 7.06 -6.64 -9.16
CA ALA A 158 7.81 -7.88 -9.31
C ALA A 158 6.90 -9.12 -9.53
N LEU A 159 5.60 -8.94 -9.83
CA LEU A 159 4.73 -10.07 -10.19
C LEU A 159 5.20 -10.75 -11.47
N ALA A 160 5.44 -12.05 -11.41
CA ALA A 160 5.65 -12.87 -12.58
C ALA A 160 4.31 -13.24 -13.26
N PRO A 161 4.32 -13.66 -14.53
CA PRO A 161 3.12 -14.17 -15.19
C PRO A 161 2.46 -15.29 -14.37
N GLY A 162 1.14 -15.22 -14.22
CA GLY A 162 0.35 -16.17 -13.43
C GLY A 162 0.43 -15.99 -11.91
N GLU A 163 1.23 -15.05 -11.39
CA GLU A 163 1.27 -14.78 -9.94
C GLU A 163 0.15 -13.84 -9.50
N ILE A 164 -0.31 -14.07 -8.28
CA ILE A 164 -1.21 -13.19 -7.53
C ILE A 164 -0.58 -12.80 -6.19
N ILE A 165 -0.97 -11.64 -5.65
CA ILE A 165 -0.71 -11.33 -4.25
C ILE A 165 -1.67 -12.16 -3.40
N ALA A 166 -1.12 -13.10 -2.63
CA ALA A 166 -1.90 -13.93 -1.70
C ALA A 166 -2.14 -13.22 -0.38
N GLY A 167 -1.16 -12.45 0.10
CA GLY A 167 -1.28 -11.73 1.36
C GLY A 167 -0.19 -10.68 1.57
N ILE A 168 -0.36 -9.92 2.64
CA ILE A 168 0.59 -8.91 3.11
C ILE A 168 0.87 -9.16 4.58
N PHE A 169 2.12 -9.46 4.92
CA PHE A 169 2.56 -9.58 6.30
C PHE A 169 2.99 -8.22 6.84
N VAL A 170 2.39 -7.80 7.96
CA VAL A 170 2.77 -6.58 8.68
C VAL A 170 3.40 -6.97 10.01
N PRO A 171 4.68 -6.65 10.24
CA PRO A 171 5.37 -6.99 11.48
C PRO A 171 4.74 -6.32 12.69
N ARG A 172 4.65 -7.06 13.80
CA ARG A 172 4.27 -6.51 15.09
C ARG A 172 5.42 -5.66 15.64
N ARG A 173 5.08 -4.54 16.22
CA ARG A 173 6.05 -3.66 16.89
C ARG A 173 5.81 -3.63 18.39
N SER A 174 6.78 -3.10 19.13
CA SER A 174 6.65 -2.98 20.57
C SER A 174 5.52 -2.03 20.98
N ALA A 175 5.10 -2.09 22.23
CA ALA A 175 4.10 -1.17 22.78
C ALA A 175 4.59 0.30 22.80
N ARG A 176 5.90 0.52 22.64
CA ARG A 176 6.53 1.85 22.56
C ARG A 176 6.73 2.36 21.13
N ALA A 177 6.36 1.56 20.15
CA ALA A 177 6.44 1.99 18.75
C ALA A 177 5.55 3.20 18.47
N ARG A 178 6.06 4.12 17.66
CA ARG A 178 5.38 5.34 17.25
C ARG A 178 5.32 5.40 15.73
N PHE A 179 4.19 5.88 15.25
CA PHE A 179 3.90 5.93 13.81
C PHE A 179 3.53 7.35 13.42
N GLY A 180 4.22 7.89 12.43
CA GLY A 180 3.91 9.19 11.83
C GLY A 180 3.45 9.01 10.38
N TYR A 181 2.47 9.81 9.96
CA TYR A 181 2.02 9.86 8.58
C TYR A 181 1.55 11.25 8.23
N ARG A 182 1.94 11.73 7.06
CA ARG A 182 1.42 12.96 6.47
C ARG A 182 1.24 12.79 4.96
N LYS A 183 0.11 13.28 4.46
CA LYS A 183 -0.23 13.35 3.06
C LYS A 183 -0.65 14.78 2.70
N SER A 184 -0.09 15.34 1.64
CA SER A 184 -0.56 16.56 1.00
C SER A 184 -1.35 16.17 -0.25
N CYS A 185 -2.59 16.63 -0.32
CA CYS A 185 -3.50 16.46 -1.45
C CYS A 185 -4.45 17.65 -1.52
N ARG A 186 -5.03 17.92 -2.67
CA ARG A 186 -5.94 19.07 -2.86
C ARG A 186 -7.24 18.93 -2.08
N LYS A 187 -7.75 17.69 -1.98
CA LYS A 187 -8.95 17.35 -1.21
C LYS A 187 -8.73 16.05 -0.46
N VAL A 188 -9.35 15.90 0.70
CA VAL A 188 -9.33 14.65 1.46
C VAL A 188 -9.83 13.49 0.58
N GLY A 189 -9.06 12.39 0.56
CA GLY A 189 -9.33 11.21 -0.24
C GLY A 189 -8.73 11.23 -1.66
N GLU A 190 -8.21 12.35 -2.16
CA GLU A 190 -7.48 12.38 -3.42
C GLU A 190 -6.07 11.76 -3.28
N PHE A 191 -5.47 11.45 -4.42
CA PHE A 191 -4.08 11.01 -4.49
C PHE A 191 -3.13 12.08 -3.96
N ALA A 192 -2.03 11.65 -3.40
CA ALA A 192 -1.05 12.53 -2.79
C ALA A 192 -0.23 13.28 -3.85
N GLU A 193 0.04 14.55 -3.60
CA GLU A 193 1.10 15.32 -4.27
C GLU A 193 2.46 15.11 -3.58
N ALA A 194 2.43 14.83 -2.27
CA ALA A 194 3.55 14.35 -1.47
C ALA A 194 3.02 13.57 -0.27
N MET A 195 3.72 12.54 0.14
CA MET A 195 3.40 11.80 1.38
C MET A 195 4.65 11.24 2.04
N CYS A 196 4.55 11.02 3.34
CA CYS A 196 5.59 10.36 4.12
C CYS A 196 4.97 9.53 5.24
N ALA A 197 5.49 8.32 5.44
CA ALA A 197 5.21 7.47 6.57
C ALA A 197 6.51 7.22 7.36
N VAL A 198 6.42 7.23 8.69
CA VAL A 198 7.57 7.06 9.60
C VAL A 198 7.20 6.06 10.68
N LEU A 199 8.13 5.17 10.98
CA LEU A 199 8.09 4.23 12.11
C LEU A 199 9.32 4.42 12.98
N VAL A 200 9.10 4.52 14.29
CA VAL A 200 10.15 4.45 15.32
C VAL A 200 9.72 3.44 16.36
N ASP A 201 10.48 2.37 16.52
CA ASP A 201 10.30 1.36 17.56
C ASP A 201 11.60 1.22 18.37
N PRO A 202 11.70 1.91 19.52
CA PRO A 202 12.93 1.95 20.30
C PRO A 202 13.29 0.60 20.96
N GLU A 203 12.33 -0.29 21.19
CA GLU A 203 12.59 -1.61 21.77
C GLU A 203 13.06 -2.62 20.73
N GLY A 204 12.60 -2.45 19.48
CA GLY A 204 13.02 -3.28 18.35
C GLY A 204 14.20 -2.70 17.57
N ASP A 205 14.75 -1.56 18.00
CA ASP A 205 15.78 -0.80 17.26
C ASP A 205 15.43 -0.56 15.79
N VAL A 206 14.17 -0.19 15.53
CA VAL A 206 13.67 0.04 14.18
C VAL A 206 13.33 1.51 14.00
N GLN A 207 13.94 2.11 12.99
CA GLN A 207 13.67 3.49 12.57
C GLN A 207 13.59 3.54 11.05
N ARG A 208 12.37 3.57 10.53
CA ARG A 208 12.12 3.53 9.09
C ARG A 208 11.34 4.75 8.63
N LEU A 209 11.61 5.20 7.40
CA LEU A 209 10.91 6.29 6.76
C LEU A 209 10.68 5.93 5.29
N ALA A 210 9.49 6.21 4.78
CA ALA A 210 9.16 6.06 3.38
C ALA A 210 8.50 7.33 2.83
N ILE A 211 9.00 7.82 1.69
CA ILE A 211 8.47 8.98 0.98
C ILE A 211 7.79 8.47 -0.29
N GLY A 212 6.51 8.76 -0.43
CA GLY A 212 5.70 8.42 -1.60
C GLY A 212 5.31 9.64 -2.43
N ALA A 213 4.46 9.42 -3.43
CA ALA A 213 4.14 10.39 -4.46
C ALA A 213 5.40 10.89 -5.18
N THR A 214 6.26 9.95 -5.51
CA THR A 214 7.46 10.16 -6.31
C THR A 214 7.17 9.90 -7.79
N GLU A 215 8.15 10.14 -8.64
CA GLU A 215 8.01 9.92 -10.09
C GLU A 215 8.06 8.44 -10.49
N ALA A 216 8.56 7.56 -9.59
CA ALA A 216 8.72 6.14 -9.88
C ALA A 216 8.17 5.24 -8.78
N ARG A 217 8.92 5.02 -7.71
CA ARG A 217 8.53 4.22 -6.55
C ARG A 217 8.85 4.97 -5.26
N GLN A 218 8.25 4.56 -4.16
CA GLN A 218 8.54 5.13 -2.86
C GLN A 218 10.04 5.06 -2.53
N LEU A 219 10.58 6.17 -2.00
CA LEU A 219 11.94 6.20 -1.45
C LEU A 219 11.89 5.69 -0.01
N VAL A 220 12.56 4.58 0.27
CA VAL A 220 12.59 3.95 1.59
C VAL A 220 13.97 4.14 2.23
N ILE A 221 13.98 4.60 3.47
CA ILE A 221 15.15 4.72 4.32
C ILE A 221 14.95 3.75 5.47
N ALA A 222 15.62 2.59 5.38
CA ALA A 222 15.46 1.50 6.34
C ALA A 222 16.11 1.79 7.70
N GLU A 223 17.15 2.63 7.72
CA GLU A 223 17.86 3.11 8.91
C GLU A 223 17.72 4.63 9.00
N ALA A 224 16.52 5.09 9.33
CA ALA A 224 16.13 6.49 9.23
C ALA A 224 16.52 7.36 10.45
N GLY A 225 17.27 6.81 11.41
CA GLY A 225 17.57 7.51 12.67
C GLY A 225 18.18 8.89 12.50
N THR A 226 19.16 9.02 11.61
CA THR A 226 19.77 10.32 11.30
C THR A 226 18.77 11.28 10.65
N ALA A 227 17.99 10.82 9.67
CA ALA A 227 16.98 11.64 8.98
C ALA A 227 15.85 12.11 9.92
N ILE A 228 15.48 11.27 10.89
CA ILE A 228 14.43 11.59 11.87
C ILE A 228 14.94 12.64 12.87
N ASN A 229 16.20 12.57 13.28
CA ASN A 229 16.79 13.46 14.28
C ASN A 229 17.39 14.75 13.70
N SER A 230 17.67 14.79 12.40
CA SER A 230 18.30 15.93 11.71
C SER A 230 17.58 16.21 10.39
N PRO A 231 16.58 17.10 10.40
CA PRO A 231 15.78 17.41 9.20
C PRO A 231 16.59 17.88 7.98
N GLU A 232 17.77 18.45 8.19
CA GLU A 232 18.67 18.90 7.10
C GLU A 232 19.14 17.72 6.23
N VAL A 233 19.30 16.54 6.83
CA VAL A 233 19.69 15.30 6.14
C VAL A 233 18.61 14.87 5.12
N VAL A 234 17.35 15.20 5.38
CA VAL A 234 16.26 14.92 4.46
C VAL A 234 16.44 15.64 3.13
N ASP A 235 16.92 16.89 3.16
CA ASP A 235 17.19 17.67 1.95
C ASP A 235 18.24 16.99 1.07
N ASP A 236 19.31 16.48 1.68
CA ASP A 236 20.38 15.78 0.96
C ASP A 236 19.91 14.44 0.40
N ILE A 237 19.11 13.69 1.16
CA ILE A 237 18.50 12.44 0.72
C ILE A 237 17.59 12.69 -0.49
N LEU A 238 16.71 13.69 -0.44
CA LEU A 238 15.83 14.05 -1.55
C LEU A 238 16.61 14.46 -2.81
N ARG A 239 17.70 15.22 -2.64
CA ARG A 239 18.59 15.60 -3.76
C ARG A 239 19.30 14.39 -4.35
N ALA A 240 19.87 13.54 -3.52
CA ALA A 240 20.56 12.32 -3.95
C ALA A 240 19.62 11.35 -4.69
N ALA A 241 18.35 11.30 -4.29
CA ALA A 241 17.32 10.51 -4.96
C ALA A 241 16.73 11.15 -6.23
N GLY A 242 17.23 12.33 -6.66
CA GLY A 242 16.70 13.05 -7.83
C GLY A 242 15.31 13.70 -7.62
N LEU A 243 14.83 13.77 -6.38
CA LEU A 243 13.50 14.26 -6.04
C LEU A 243 13.45 15.79 -5.78
N ALA A 244 14.48 16.52 -6.19
CA ALA A 244 14.63 17.96 -5.98
C ALA A 244 14.63 18.78 -7.28
N ALA A 245 14.27 18.17 -8.41
CA ALA A 245 14.31 18.83 -9.72
C ALA A 245 13.34 20.03 -9.81
N ASP A 246 12.13 19.88 -9.29
CA ASP A 246 11.18 20.99 -9.18
C ASP A 246 11.23 21.62 -7.78
N PRO A 247 11.54 22.92 -7.65
CA PRO A 247 11.67 23.57 -6.35
C PRO A 247 10.38 23.61 -5.52
N ALA A 248 9.21 23.64 -6.16
CA ALA A 248 7.92 23.66 -5.45
C ALA A 248 7.62 22.28 -4.84
N THR A 249 7.73 21.24 -5.64
CA THR A 249 7.57 19.85 -5.19
C THR A 249 8.60 19.46 -4.15
N PHE A 250 9.86 19.90 -4.29
CA PHE A 250 10.89 19.68 -3.27
C PHE A 250 10.52 20.28 -1.92
N ARG A 251 10.07 21.55 -1.89
CA ARG A 251 9.62 22.19 -0.64
C ARG A 251 8.42 21.46 -0.02
N LEU A 252 7.49 21.03 -0.85
CA LEU A 252 6.32 20.29 -0.39
C LEU A 252 6.72 18.94 0.22
N ARG A 253 7.56 18.15 -0.45
CA ARG A 253 8.06 16.87 0.05
C ARG A 253 8.79 17.05 1.38
N ARG A 254 9.70 18.02 1.47
CA ARG A 254 10.43 18.35 2.70
C ARG A 254 9.49 18.66 3.85
N GLU A 255 8.49 19.50 3.63
CA GLU A 255 7.53 19.88 4.65
C GLU A 255 6.67 18.69 5.10
N VAL A 256 6.22 17.85 4.18
CA VAL A 256 5.46 16.64 4.49
C VAL A 256 6.30 15.64 5.32
N VAL A 257 7.58 15.46 5.01
CA VAL A 257 8.49 14.63 5.81
C VAL A 257 8.65 15.21 7.21
N ARG A 258 8.90 16.52 7.34
CA ARG A 258 9.00 17.21 8.64
C ARG A 258 7.75 17.02 9.49
N GLN A 259 6.56 17.16 8.88
CA GLN A 259 5.28 16.98 9.57
C GLN A 259 5.03 15.51 9.96
N ALA A 260 5.41 14.55 9.14
CA ALA A 260 5.31 13.13 9.48
C ALA A 260 6.21 12.78 10.66
N ILE A 261 7.43 13.31 10.72
CA ILE A 261 8.35 13.14 11.86
C ILE A 261 7.77 13.82 13.12
N ALA A 262 7.25 15.03 13.01
CA ALA A 262 6.65 15.74 14.13
C ALA A 262 5.45 14.98 14.72
N ALA A 263 4.69 14.28 13.88
CA ALA A 263 3.55 13.45 14.32
C ALA A 263 3.95 12.29 15.23
N LEU A 264 5.23 11.86 15.26
CA LEU A 264 5.73 10.87 16.22
C LEU A 264 5.64 11.35 17.68
N ALA A 265 5.70 12.66 17.93
CA ALA A 265 5.63 13.23 19.26
C ALA A 265 4.19 13.29 19.82
N THR A 266 3.19 13.25 18.95
CA THR A 266 1.78 13.29 19.31
C THR A 266 1.32 11.87 19.64
N LYS A 267 0.97 11.59 20.91
CA LYS A 267 0.27 10.34 21.25
C LYS A 267 -0.98 10.25 20.37
N SER A 268 -1.16 9.14 19.69
CA SER A 268 -2.39 8.84 18.93
C SER A 268 -3.58 8.86 19.92
N GLN A 269 -4.23 10.03 20.06
CA GLN A 269 -5.59 10.04 20.58
C GLN A 269 -6.50 9.66 19.41
N PRO A 270 -7.46 8.74 19.61
CA PRO A 270 -8.55 8.59 18.66
C PRO A 270 -9.28 9.93 18.60
N GLU A 271 -9.25 10.60 17.46
CA GLU A 271 -10.10 11.76 17.22
C GLU A 271 -11.54 11.30 17.42
N GLY A 272 -12.20 11.91 18.42
CA GLY A 272 -13.55 11.57 18.82
C GLY A 272 -14.50 11.63 17.62
N GLN A 273 -15.37 10.64 17.54
CA GLN A 273 -16.54 10.68 16.67
C GLN A 273 -17.28 12.00 16.95
N PRO A 274 -17.60 12.81 15.95
CA PRO A 274 -18.59 13.85 16.12
C PRO A 274 -19.96 13.19 16.34
N ALA A 275 -20.66 13.72 17.33
CA ALA A 275 -22.01 13.34 17.73
C ALA A 275 -23.05 13.51 16.59
#